data_4d9ef4abfe1ccdf1dde6dee31eda1fbe
#
_entry.id   4d9ef4abfe1ccdf1dde6dee31eda1fbe
#
_cell.length_a   1.000
_cell.length_b   1.000
_cell.length_c   1.000
_cell.angle_alpha   90.00
_cell.angle_beta   90.00
_cell.angle_gamma   90.00
#
_symmetry.space_group_name_H-M   'P 1'
#
loop_
_entity.id
_entity.type
_entity.pdbx_description
1 polymer ?
#
loop_
_entity_poly.entity_id
_entity_poly.type
_entity_poly.pdbx_seq_one_letter_code
_entity_poly.pdbx_strand_id
1 'polypeptide(L)'
;MTHKILVLDFGGQYTQLIAKAIRKCSVFSEIVDSNISAEEVLDFNPKGIVLSGGPKSVYEDGAPTIDPKILELGIPFLGICYGMQLMNHLTGGGFIDDEERMKEYGETNVKLDNGNLLFEGIHESISAFMSHGDSVDR
;
A
#
# COMPACT_ATOMS: atom_id res chain seq x y z
N MET A 1 24.12 3.86 -9.48
CA MET A 1 23.41 3.84 -8.19
C MET A 1 22.12 3.07 -8.34
N THR A 2 21.93 2.01 -7.57
CA THR A 2 20.74 1.16 -7.68
C THR A 2 19.61 1.72 -6.83
N HIS A 3 18.49 2.04 -7.45
CA HIS A 3 17.28 2.40 -6.73
C HIS A 3 16.58 1.12 -6.25
N LYS A 4 16.16 1.11 -5.01
CA LYS A 4 15.54 -0.05 -4.36
C LYS A 4 14.16 0.31 -3.85
N ILE A 5 13.21 -0.59 -4.04
CA ILE A 5 11.87 -0.49 -3.47
C ILE A 5 11.64 -1.70 -2.56
N LEU A 6 11.22 -1.45 -1.34
CA LEU A 6 10.76 -2.51 -0.43
C LEU A 6 9.26 -2.72 -0.61
N VAL A 7 8.86 -3.99 -0.68
CA VAL A 7 7.45 -4.38 -0.70
C VAL A 7 7.17 -5.15 0.59
N LEU A 8 6.34 -4.59 1.46
CA LEU A 8 5.97 -5.24 2.72
C LEU A 8 4.79 -6.18 2.49
N ASP A 9 4.95 -7.42 2.93
CA ASP A 9 3.97 -8.48 2.71
C ASP A 9 2.98 -8.57 3.87
N PHE A 10 1.69 -8.40 3.56
CA PHE A 10 0.60 -8.55 4.53
C PHE A 10 -0.26 -9.79 4.25
N GLY A 11 0.26 -10.75 3.49
CA GLY A 11 -0.43 -12.00 3.18
C GLY A 11 -1.33 -11.93 1.96
N GLY A 12 -1.26 -10.86 1.18
CA GLY A 12 -2.05 -10.72 -0.05
C GLY A 12 -1.52 -11.57 -1.19
N GLN A 13 -2.42 -11.99 -2.08
CA GLN A 13 -2.05 -12.84 -3.20
C GLN A 13 -1.32 -12.11 -4.34
N TYR A 14 -1.34 -10.78 -4.35
CA TYR A 14 -0.74 -9.96 -5.41
C TYR A 14 0.62 -9.39 -5.06
N THR A 15 1.16 -9.68 -3.89
CA THR A 15 2.46 -9.14 -3.43
C THR A 15 3.58 -9.45 -4.43
N GLN A 16 3.64 -10.68 -4.93
CA GLN A 16 4.63 -11.10 -5.92
C GLN A 16 4.46 -10.34 -7.25
N LEU A 17 3.23 -10.11 -7.68
CA LEU A 17 2.96 -9.37 -8.91
C LEU A 17 3.38 -7.92 -8.81
N ILE A 18 3.20 -7.31 -7.64
CA ILE A 18 3.66 -5.93 -7.37
C ILE A 18 5.18 -5.86 -7.51
N ALA A 19 5.90 -6.78 -6.86
CA ALA A 19 7.36 -6.82 -6.95
C ALA A 19 7.84 -7.03 -8.39
N LYS A 20 7.19 -7.90 -9.14
CA LYS A 20 7.52 -8.13 -10.55
C LYS A 20 7.26 -6.90 -11.41
N ALA A 21 6.16 -6.19 -11.17
CA ALA A 21 5.83 -4.97 -11.90
C ALA A 21 6.90 -3.90 -11.69
N ILE A 22 7.40 -3.76 -10.47
CA ILE A 22 8.49 -2.84 -10.14
C ILE A 22 9.76 -3.23 -10.91
N ARG A 23 10.12 -4.52 -10.90
CA ARG A 23 11.30 -5.02 -11.61
C ARG A 23 11.21 -4.82 -13.12
N LYS A 24 10.01 -4.92 -13.70
CA LYS A 24 9.79 -4.63 -15.13
C LYS A 24 10.10 -3.17 -15.49
N CYS A 25 10.07 -2.28 -14.51
CA CYS A 25 10.45 -0.88 -14.68
C CYS A 25 11.95 -0.67 -14.49
N SER A 26 12.75 -1.73 -14.47
CA SER A 26 14.19 -1.70 -14.24
C SER A 26 14.58 -1.17 -12.87
N VAL A 27 13.72 -1.38 -11.88
CA VAL A 27 13.95 -0.98 -10.48
C VAL A 27 14.02 -2.25 -9.62
N PHE A 28 15.04 -2.33 -8.78
CA PHE A 28 15.18 -3.45 -7.86
C PHE A 28 14.06 -3.42 -6.81
N SER A 29 13.45 -4.58 -6.56
CA SER A 29 12.43 -4.72 -5.52
C SER A 29 12.69 -5.97 -4.70
N GLU A 30 12.41 -5.88 -3.41
CA GLU A 30 12.51 -7.01 -2.49
C GLU A 30 11.25 -7.07 -1.64
N ILE A 31 10.70 -8.28 -1.49
CA ILE A 31 9.57 -8.54 -0.62
C ILE A 31 10.12 -8.90 0.75
N VAL A 32 9.64 -8.22 1.79
CA VAL A 32 10.02 -8.50 3.17
C VAL A 32 8.77 -8.66 4.02
N ASP A 33 8.93 -9.30 5.16
CA ASP A 33 7.84 -9.47 6.11
C ASP A 33 7.42 -8.11 6.70
N SER A 34 6.14 -7.97 7.01
CA SER A 34 5.61 -6.74 7.61
C SER A 34 6.22 -6.42 8.98
N ASN A 35 6.77 -7.42 9.66
CA ASN A 35 7.38 -7.23 10.98
C ASN A 35 8.81 -6.66 10.95
N ILE A 36 9.32 -6.29 9.78
CA ILE A 36 10.64 -5.69 9.66
C ILE A 36 10.76 -4.44 10.54
N SER A 37 11.91 -4.25 11.19
CA SER A 37 12.15 -3.09 12.05
C SER A 37 12.55 -1.85 11.23
N ALA A 38 12.38 -0.67 11.83
CA ALA A 38 12.84 0.57 11.20
C ALA A 38 14.35 0.55 10.95
N GLU A 39 15.13 -0.06 11.85
CA GLU A 39 16.58 -0.18 11.66
C GLU A 39 16.93 -1.03 10.45
N GLU A 40 16.25 -2.15 10.26
CA GLU A 40 16.45 -3.02 9.09
C GLU A 40 16.08 -2.30 7.80
N VAL A 41 15.03 -1.49 7.82
CA VAL A 41 14.63 -0.66 6.67
C VAL A 41 15.73 0.35 6.34
N LEU A 42 16.30 1.01 7.34
CA LEU A 42 17.38 1.97 7.13
C LEU A 42 18.62 1.29 6.54
N ASP A 43 18.96 0.10 7.01
CA ASP A 43 20.11 -0.66 6.49
C ASP A 43 19.91 -1.05 5.02
N PHE A 44 18.67 -1.39 4.64
CA PHE A 44 18.34 -1.67 3.26
C PHE A 44 18.41 -0.41 2.38
N ASN A 45 18.14 0.75 2.96
CA ASN A 45 18.20 2.05 2.29
C ASN A 45 17.30 2.14 1.04
N PRO A 46 15.99 1.86 1.15
CA PRO A 46 15.10 1.92 -0.01
C PRO A 46 14.80 3.37 -0.40
N LYS A 47 14.47 3.57 -1.67
CA LYS A 47 13.99 4.86 -2.19
C LYS A 47 12.48 5.01 -2.03
N GLY A 48 11.78 3.90 -1.80
CA GLY A 48 10.35 3.89 -1.56
C GLY A 48 9.92 2.58 -0.92
N ILE A 49 8.75 2.59 -0.31
CA ILE A 49 8.18 1.43 0.35
C ILE A 49 6.75 1.25 -0.14
N VAL A 50 6.41 0.04 -0.56
CA VAL A 50 5.04 -0.34 -0.94
C VAL A 50 4.47 -1.20 0.17
N LEU A 51 3.32 -0.80 0.71
CA LEU A 51 2.54 -1.62 1.62
C LEU A 51 1.50 -2.36 0.79
N SER A 52 1.66 -3.67 0.66
CA SER A 52 0.82 -4.49 -0.21
C SER A 52 -0.55 -4.76 0.40
N GLY A 53 -1.43 -5.39 -0.38
CA GLY A 53 -2.72 -5.84 0.10
C GLY A 53 -2.62 -7.05 1.01
N GLY A 54 -3.72 -7.34 1.69
CA GLY A 54 -3.85 -8.50 2.55
C GLY A 54 -5.30 -8.89 2.72
N PRO A 55 -5.57 -10.12 3.19
CA PRO A 55 -6.93 -10.63 3.29
C PRO A 55 -7.69 -10.13 4.52
N LYS A 56 -7.00 -9.57 5.51
CA LYS A 56 -7.58 -9.17 6.79
C LYS A 56 -8.02 -7.71 6.80
N SER A 57 -8.91 -7.38 7.73
CA SER A 57 -9.21 -5.99 8.09
C SER A 57 -8.22 -5.52 9.15
N VAL A 58 -7.86 -4.24 9.15
CA VAL A 58 -6.98 -3.66 10.18
C VAL A 58 -7.60 -3.72 11.57
N TYR A 59 -8.91 -3.95 11.66
CA TYR A 59 -9.64 -4.08 12.92
C TYR A 59 -9.66 -5.50 13.48
N GLU A 60 -9.21 -6.49 12.72
CA GLU A 60 -9.20 -7.87 13.18
C GLU A 60 -8.08 -8.10 14.20
N ASP A 61 -8.37 -8.94 15.22
CA ASP A 61 -7.34 -9.35 16.16
C ASP A 61 -6.22 -10.12 15.42
N GLY A 62 -4.97 -9.77 15.74
CA GLY A 62 -3.84 -10.40 15.10
C GLY A 62 -3.59 -9.94 13.67
N ALA A 63 -4.24 -8.87 13.23
CA ALA A 63 -3.99 -8.30 11.90
C ALA A 63 -2.52 -7.86 11.77
N PRO A 64 -1.86 -8.14 10.63
CA PRO A 64 -0.49 -7.71 10.41
C PRO A 64 -0.36 -6.19 10.50
N THR A 65 0.71 -5.72 11.10
CA THR A 65 1.00 -4.31 11.21
C THR A 65 2.48 -4.05 10.95
N ILE A 66 2.90 -2.81 11.00
CA ILE A 66 4.30 -2.44 10.83
C ILE A 66 4.81 -1.70 12.07
N ASP A 67 6.13 -1.61 12.21
CA ASP A 67 6.75 -0.72 13.19
C ASP A 67 6.39 0.73 12.83
N PRO A 68 5.65 1.46 13.68
CA PRO A 68 5.25 2.84 13.37
C PRO A 68 6.42 3.78 13.08
N LYS A 69 7.61 3.48 13.58
CA LYS A 69 8.81 4.28 13.33
C LYS A 69 9.19 4.30 11.87
N ILE A 70 8.79 3.28 11.10
CA ILE A 70 9.06 3.23 9.66
C ILE A 70 8.40 4.43 8.96
N LEU A 71 7.21 4.83 9.40
CA LEU A 71 6.50 5.98 8.82
C LEU A 71 7.21 7.31 9.07
N GLU A 72 8.11 7.37 10.05
CA GLU A 72 8.84 8.58 10.43
C GLU A 72 10.19 8.73 9.72
N LEU A 73 10.58 7.75 8.89
CA LEU A 73 11.89 7.74 8.24
C LEU A 73 12.02 8.71 7.07
N GLY A 74 10.93 9.35 6.64
CA GLY A 74 10.95 10.28 5.52
C GLY A 74 11.03 9.61 4.16
N ILE A 75 10.81 8.31 4.08
CA ILE A 75 10.80 7.54 2.83
C ILE A 75 9.40 7.57 2.24
N PRO A 76 9.24 7.82 0.92
CA PRO A 76 7.93 7.78 0.29
C PRO A 76 7.24 6.42 0.41
N PHE A 77 5.94 6.42 0.68
CA PHE A 77 5.11 5.23 0.80
C PHE A 77 4.01 5.17 -0.25
N LEU A 78 3.71 3.97 -0.70
CA LEU A 78 2.52 3.69 -1.49
C LEU A 78 1.75 2.55 -0.80
N GLY A 79 0.53 2.85 -0.36
CA GLY A 79 -0.36 1.85 0.24
C GLY A 79 -1.36 1.32 -0.78
N ILE A 80 -1.50 -0.01 -0.85
CA ILE A 80 -2.42 -0.68 -1.76
C ILE A 80 -3.37 -1.55 -0.94
N CYS A 81 -4.68 -1.33 -1.06
CA CYS A 81 -5.71 -2.08 -0.34
C CYS A 81 -5.46 -2.10 1.17
N TYR A 82 -5.18 -3.25 1.76
CA TYR A 82 -4.87 -3.35 3.19
C TYR A 82 -3.76 -2.38 3.62
N GLY A 83 -2.70 -2.25 2.82
CA GLY A 83 -1.59 -1.33 3.12
C GLY A 83 -2.05 0.12 3.20
N MET A 84 -2.95 0.54 2.32
CA MET A 84 -3.55 1.88 2.37
C MET A 84 -4.39 2.06 3.63
N GLN A 85 -5.21 1.08 3.96
CA GLN A 85 -6.05 1.11 5.16
C GLN A 85 -5.21 1.16 6.43
N LEU A 86 -4.11 0.39 6.48
CA LEU A 86 -3.20 0.38 7.61
C LEU A 86 -2.50 1.73 7.79
N MET A 87 -2.02 2.34 6.71
CA MET A 87 -1.43 3.68 6.76
C MET A 87 -2.41 4.69 7.33
N ASN A 88 -3.65 4.65 6.85
CA ASN A 88 -4.72 5.53 7.32
C ASN A 88 -4.99 5.32 8.82
N HIS A 89 -5.06 4.07 9.25
CA HIS A 89 -5.29 3.70 10.65
C HIS A 89 -4.14 4.20 11.55
N LEU A 90 -2.89 3.98 11.16
CA LEU A 90 -1.71 4.35 11.94
C LEU A 90 -1.50 5.87 12.00
N THR A 91 -1.97 6.61 11.01
CA THR A 91 -1.84 8.08 10.98
C THR A 91 -3.06 8.80 11.57
N GLY A 92 -4.00 8.06 12.15
CA GLY A 92 -5.17 8.65 12.79
C GLY A 92 -6.33 8.95 11.86
N GLY A 93 -6.30 8.45 10.63
CA GLY A 93 -7.40 8.60 9.68
C GLY A 93 -8.65 7.82 10.09
N GLY A 94 -9.78 8.20 9.54
CA GLY A 94 -11.05 7.57 9.82
C GLY A 94 -11.41 6.45 8.86
N PHE A 95 -12.33 5.60 9.30
CA PHE A 95 -12.96 4.59 8.46
C PHE A 95 -14.46 4.84 8.43
N ILE A 96 -15.10 4.43 7.34
CA ILE A 96 -16.56 4.48 7.23
C ILE A 96 -17.14 3.34 8.06
N ASP A 97 -18.18 3.64 8.87
CA ASP A 97 -18.88 2.64 9.69
C ASP A 97 -19.42 1.50 8.83
N ASP A 98 -19.60 0.33 9.46
CA ASP A 98 -20.08 -0.88 8.78
C ASP A 98 -21.36 -0.66 7.97
N GLU A 99 -22.29 0.14 8.49
CA GLU A 99 -23.55 0.43 7.82
C GLU A 99 -23.40 1.34 6.60
N GLU A 100 -22.37 2.19 6.60
CA GLU A 100 -22.07 3.12 5.53
C GLU A 100 -20.94 2.61 4.62
N ARG A 101 -20.33 1.50 4.98
CA ARG A 101 -19.19 0.94 4.28
C ARG A 101 -19.54 0.56 2.85
N MET A 102 -18.82 1.13 1.91
CA MET A 102 -18.94 0.79 0.50
C MET A 102 -18.04 -0.39 0.18
N LYS A 103 -18.66 -1.53 -0.13
CA LYS A 103 -17.94 -2.71 -0.60
C LYS A 103 -17.94 -2.71 -2.12
N GLU A 104 -16.76 -2.85 -2.70
CA GLU A 104 -16.61 -2.81 -4.15
C GLU A 104 -15.89 -4.05 -4.64
N TYR A 105 -16.52 -4.72 -5.62
CA TYR A 105 -15.96 -5.89 -6.28
C TYR A 105 -16.22 -5.77 -7.77
N GLY A 106 -15.19 -6.02 -8.57
CA GLY A 106 -15.28 -5.98 -10.02
C GLY A 106 -14.67 -4.72 -10.61
N GLU A 107 -15.00 -4.47 -11.88
CA GLU A 107 -14.48 -3.34 -12.62
C GLU A 107 -15.11 -2.02 -12.16
N THR A 108 -14.30 -1.02 -11.91
CA THR A 108 -14.73 0.28 -11.41
C THR A 108 -13.94 1.39 -12.10
N ASN A 109 -14.62 2.49 -12.41
CA ASN A 109 -13.93 3.70 -12.88
C ASN A 109 -13.28 4.42 -11.72
N VAL A 110 -12.00 4.72 -11.87
CA VAL A 110 -11.20 5.40 -10.84
C VAL A 110 -10.82 6.78 -11.33
N LYS A 111 -11.17 7.79 -10.54
CA LYS A 111 -10.74 9.16 -10.79
C LYS A 111 -9.39 9.40 -10.13
N LEU A 112 -8.44 9.91 -10.89
CA LEU A 112 -7.07 10.14 -10.43
C LEU A 112 -6.84 11.61 -10.11
N ASP A 113 -6.08 11.87 -9.04
CA ASP A 113 -5.58 13.21 -8.74
C ASP A 113 -4.27 13.40 -9.52
N ASN A 114 -4.38 14.11 -10.65
CA ASN A 114 -3.23 14.35 -11.53
C ASN A 114 -2.21 15.34 -10.95
N GLY A 115 -2.50 15.97 -9.81
CA GLY A 115 -1.53 16.76 -9.07
C GLY A 115 -0.48 15.90 -8.35
N ASN A 116 -0.70 14.60 -8.27
CA ASN A 116 0.23 13.67 -7.64
C ASN A 116 1.24 13.12 -8.66
N LEU A 117 2.52 13.09 -8.29
CA LEU A 117 3.59 12.60 -9.17
C LEU A 117 3.34 11.17 -9.66
N LEU A 118 2.70 10.33 -8.85
CA LEU A 118 2.40 8.95 -9.20
C LEU A 118 1.55 8.84 -10.46
N PHE A 119 0.65 9.80 -10.69
CA PHE A 119 -0.31 9.76 -11.80
C PHE A 119 0.04 10.71 -12.93
N GLU A 120 1.23 11.28 -12.91
CA GLU A 120 1.69 12.20 -13.96
C GLU A 120 1.68 11.50 -15.31
N GLY A 121 1.06 12.11 -16.30
CA GLY A 121 0.96 11.55 -17.65
C GLY A 121 -0.15 10.53 -17.85
N ILE A 122 -0.94 10.22 -16.83
CA ILE A 122 -2.05 9.26 -16.89
C ILE A 122 -3.37 10.04 -17.05
N HIS A 123 -4.32 9.48 -17.79
CA HIS A 123 -5.66 10.06 -17.92
C HIS A 123 -6.32 10.28 -16.56
N GLU A 124 -7.12 11.32 -16.44
CA GLU A 124 -7.82 11.69 -15.21
C GLU A 124 -8.72 10.58 -14.65
N SER A 125 -9.21 9.71 -15.52
CA SER A 125 -10.05 8.60 -15.12
C SER A 125 -9.60 7.31 -15.80
N ILE A 126 -9.45 6.25 -15.03
CA ILE A 126 -9.10 4.92 -15.54
C ILE A 126 -10.09 3.88 -15.03
N SER A 127 -10.16 2.74 -15.73
CA SER A 127 -10.89 1.57 -15.25
C SER A 127 -9.95 0.67 -14.45
N ALA A 128 -10.39 0.22 -13.29
CA ALA A 128 -9.62 -0.66 -12.44
C ALA A 128 -10.51 -1.74 -11.83
N PHE A 129 -9.90 -2.85 -11.45
CA PHE A 129 -10.61 -3.93 -10.77
C PHE A 129 -10.56 -3.71 -9.27
N MET A 130 -11.71 -3.75 -8.62
CA MET A 130 -11.84 -3.56 -7.18
C MET A 130 -12.28 -4.84 -6.48
N SER A 131 -11.72 -5.07 -5.29
CA SER A 131 -12.09 -6.21 -4.44
C SER A 131 -11.77 -5.86 -2.99
N HIS A 132 -12.73 -5.23 -2.30
CA HIS A 132 -12.52 -4.85 -0.90
C HIS A 132 -13.84 -4.75 -0.14
N GLY A 133 -13.76 -4.96 1.18
CA GLY A 133 -14.88 -4.81 2.09
C GLY A 133 -14.80 -3.57 2.98
N ASP A 134 -13.63 -2.97 3.10
CA ASP A 134 -13.38 -1.80 3.94
C ASP A 134 -13.13 -0.57 3.07
N SER A 135 -13.65 0.58 3.49
CA SER A 135 -13.42 1.86 2.83
C SER A 135 -12.76 2.85 3.78
N VAL A 136 -12.01 3.77 3.22
CA VAL A 136 -11.27 4.78 3.98
C VAL A 136 -11.92 6.14 3.79
N ASP A 137 -12.12 6.88 4.88
CA ASP A 137 -12.57 8.26 4.85
C ASP A 137 -11.39 9.19 4.59
N ARG A 138 -11.66 10.34 3.99
CA ARG A 138 -10.65 11.34 3.69
C ARG A 138 -10.25 12.15 4.92
#